data_fde0e1644bd9858aad46d0e1b6e07dfc
#
_entry.id   fde0e1644bd9858aad46d0e1b6e07dfc
#
_cell.length_a   1.000
_cell.length_b   1.000
_cell.length_c   1.000
_cell.angle_alpha   90.00
_cell.angle_beta   90.00
_cell.angle_gamma   90.00
#
_symmetry.space_group_name_H-M   'P 1'
#
loop_
_entity.id
_entity.type
_entity.pdbx_description
1 polymer ?
#
loop_
_entity_poly.entity_id
_entity_poly.type
_entity_poly.pdbx_seq_one_letter_code
_entity_poly.pdbx_strand_id
1 'polypeptide(L)'
;MRRVVTALVTWCFALALPAAATIEYRVSVAEPSKHILRVTMTIPRVKESVDVQMPAWNGLYQIRDFASRVMEVKAHDGDGKPLAVAKRDTMTWQISGGESAVVSYRVFWDDPGPFATQLDSEHAFLNLAMVLFYVPDRRDEETRVTFSDLPAGWEVAVALEPGGQAAAFRAAGYDALVDAPVEIGKFERFRFTVGRARIRVVVHGTSWRRETLEAKLKRIVEYQVKLMEDAPFKEFLFIYHFDSGGGGMEHANSTAIFTAGDANVEGISAHEFFHLWNVKRIRPNTLEPVDYTRVNITRALWFAEGVTNTYEAYTLLRTGMRSAQDFYAGLAGEITQLEARPASRWKSAEEASLDAWLEDNRVYRRPELSISYYNKGEILGVLLDILIRDATDNRKSLDHVMRYLNTEYAQRGRYYEDSEGIRAAMERIAAVSFADFFARYVAGAEPLPYEDTLRRAGLIFRLQGDRARIEESP
;
A
#
# COMPACT_ATOMS: atom_id res chain seq x y z
N MET A 1 -15.63 -41.07 67.22
CA MET A 1 -14.88 -40.99 65.93
C MET A 1 -15.14 -39.64 65.27
N ARG A 2 -14.24 -38.66 65.44
CA ARG A 2 -14.30 -37.34 64.79
C ARG A 2 -13.43 -37.42 63.52
N ARG A 3 -14.01 -37.20 62.34
CA ARG A 3 -13.28 -37.07 61.08
C ARG A 3 -12.78 -35.62 60.96
N VAL A 4 -11.45 -35.47 60.84
CA VAL A 4 -10.79 -34.20 60.52
C VAL A 4 -10.72 -34.14 59.01
N VAL A 5 -11.35 -33.10 58.44
CA VAL A 5 -11.26 -32.79 57.00
C VAL A 5 -10.16 -31.73 56.87
N THR A 6 -9.05 -32.14 56.26
CA THR A 6 -7.94 -31.20 55.94
C THR A 6 -8.23 -30.58 54.56
N ALA A 7 -8.52 -29.28 54.55
CA ALA A 7 -8.67 -28.54 53.29
C ALA A 7 -7.28 -28.14 52.78
N LEU A 8 -6.91 -28.64 51.59
CA LEU A 8 -5.74 -28.18 50.86
C LEU A 8 -6.11 -26.85 50.15
N VAL A 9 -5.48 -25.76 50.57
CA VAL A 9 -5.53 -24.49 49.88
C VAL A 9 -4.43 -24.47 48.82
N THR A 10 -4.82 -24.64 47.53
CA THR A 10 -3.91 -24.54 46.41
C THR A 10 -3.72 -23.05 46.07
N TRP A 11 -2.56 -22.50 46.32
CA TRP A 11 -2.16 -21.16 45.89
C TRP A 11 -1.79 -21.23 44.41
N CYS A 12 -2.67 -20.75 43.51
CA CYS A 12 -2.32 -20.44 42.13
C CYS A 12 -1.45 -19.17 42.11
N PHE A 13 -0.16 -19.31 41.98
CA PHE A 13 0.71 -18.22 41.58
C PHE A 13 0.39 -17.92 40.09
N ALA A 14 -0.37 -16.87 39.84
CA ALA A 14 -0.43 -16.25 38.51
C ALA A 14 0.96 -15.67 38.23
N LEU A 15 1.76 -16.35 37.43
CA LEU A 15 2.95 -15.77 36.83
C LEU A 15 2.47 -14.60 35.95
N ALA A 16 2.61 -13.37 36.45
CA ALA A 16 2.47 -12.18 35.63
C ALA A 16 3.57 -12.27 34.54
N LEU A 17 3.19 -12.59 33.31
CA LEU A 17 4.08 -12.43 32.16
C LEU A 17 4.54 -10.98 32.17
N PRO A 18 5.86 -10.71 32.06
CA PRO A 18 6.34 -9.33 31.96
C PRO A 18 5.61 -8.68 30.78
N ALA A 19 4.99 -7.52 31.03
CA ALA A 19 4.36 -6.74 29.98
C ALA A 19 5.36 -6.61 28.82
N ALA A 20 4.93 -6.95 27.61
CA ALA A 20 5.76 -6.81 26.43
C ALA A 20 6.27 -5.37 26.38
N ALA A 21 7.58 -5.19 26.25
CA ALA A 21 8.14 -3.85 26.23
C ALA A 21 7.78 -3.20 24.90
N THR A 22 7.11 -2.07 24.98
CA THR A 22 6.64 -1.29 23.83
C THR A 22 7.70 -0.27 23.44
N ILE A 23 8.01 -0.16 22.14
CA ILE A 23 8.82 0.95 21.63
C ILE A 23 7.88 2.14 21.45
N GLU A 24 8.21 3.27 22.06
CA GLU A 24 7.36 4.46 22.05
C GLU A 24 7.96 5.57 21.20
N TYR A 25 7.10 6.21 20.41
CA TYR A 25 7.46 7.37 19.60
C TYR A 25 6.63 8.58 20.04
N ARG A 26 7.28 9.73 20.09
CA ARG A 26 6.64 11.04 20.18
C ARG A 26 7.07 11.87 18.97
N VAL A 27 6.11 12.32 18.18
CA VAL A 27 6.32 13.21 17.04
C VAL A 27 5.71 14.56 17.35
N SER A 28 6.54 15.59 17.44
CA SER A 28 6.12 16.96 17.73
C SER A 28 6.09 17.79 16.44
N VAL A 29 4.99 18.53 16.26
CA VAL A 29 4.78 19.48 15.15
C VAL A 29 4.86 20.94 15.61
N ALA A 30 5.70 21.23 16.61
CA ALA A 30 5.81 22.53 17.26
C ALA A 30 6.25 23.67 16.31
N GLU A 31 6.95 23.36 15.22
CA GLU A 31 7.53 24.36 14.31
C GLU A 31 7.09 24.13 12.85
N PRO A 32 5.76 24.17 12.56
CA PRO A 32 5.26 23.80 11.26
C PRO A 32 5.82 24.69 10.13
N SER A 33 5.96 25.99 10.33
CA SER A 33 6.54 26.91 9.35
C SER A 33 8.03 26.72 9.05
N LYS A 34 8.72 25.88 9.84
CA LYS A 34 10.12 25.49 9.60
C LYS A 34 10.24 24.14 8.93
N HIS A 35 9.13 23.44 8.70
CA HIS A 35 9.08 22.10 8.11
C HIS A 35 9.86 21.05 8.93
N ILE A 36 9.99 21.26 10.26
CA ILE A 36 10.80 20.43 11.16
C ILE A 36 9.89 19.64 12.11
N LEU A 37 9.93 18.33 12.00
CA LEU A 37 9.40 17.41 12.96
C LEU A 37 10.47 17.10 14.02
N ARG A 38 10.09 17.10 15.31
CA ARG A 38 10.96 16.63 16.39
C ARG A 38 10.47 15.24 16.82
N VAL A 39 11.36 14.28 16.80
CA VAL A 39 11.03 12.89 17.14
C VAL A 39 11.80 12.48 18.40
N THR A 40 11.10 11.81 19.29
CA THR A 40 11.70 11.09 20.42
C THR A 40 11.26 9.64 20.34
N MET A 41 12.23 8.71 20.36
CA MET A 41 12.02 7.27 20.36
C MET A 41 12.52 6.69 21.68
N THR A 42 11.65 6.06 22.46
CA THR A 42 11.99 5.39 23.73
C THR A 42 12.11 3.89 23.48
N ILE A 43 13.30 3.35 23.76
CA ILE A 43 13.65 1.94 23.53
C ILE A 43 13.94 1.30 24.89
N PRO A 44 13.05 0.49 25.43
CA PRO A 44 13.32 -0.23 26.68
C PRO A 44 14.21 -1.46 26.41
N ARG A 45 14.82 -1.99 27.48
CA ARG A 45 15.59 -3.24 27.45
C ARG A 45 16.73 -3.24 26.42
N VAL A 46 17.54 -2.22 26.46
CA VAL A 46 18.83 -2.18 25.75
C VAL A 46 19.83 -3.00 26.55
N LYS A 47 20.60 -3.88 25.91
CA LYS A 47 21.64 -4.68 26.59
C LYS A 47 22.92 -3.84 26.72
N GLU A 48 23.81 -3.93 25.74
CA GLU A 48 25.06 -3.15 25.68
C GLU A 48 24.93 -1.99 24.72
N SER A 49 24.27 -2.24 23.60
CA SER A 49 23.96 -1.25 22.56
C SER A 49 22.72 -1.65 21.77
N VAL A 50 22.17 -0.69 21.03
CA VAL A 50 21.08 -0.90 20.10
C VAL A 50 21.32 -0.08 18.83
N ASP A 51 21.10 -0.70 17.69
CA ASP A 51 21.11 0.00 16.41
C ASP A 51 19.71 0.53 16.11
N VAL A 52 19.62 1.79 15.70
CA VAL A 52 18.42 2.41 15.14
C VAL A 52 18.68 2.79 13.71
N GLN A 53 17.70 2.52 12.85
CA GLN A 53 17.83 2.65 11.41
C GLN A 53 16.72 3.51 10.82
N MET A 54 17.04 4.38 9.85
CA MET A 54 16.05 5.07 9.03
C MET A 54 15.82 4.26 7.76
N PRO A 55 14.56 3.98 7.36
CA PRO A 55 14.30 3.39 6.06
C PRO A 55 14.91 4.16 4.89
N ALA A 56 15.31 3.45 3.85
CA ALA A 56 15.75 4.04 2.59
C ALA A 56 14.61 4.22 1.58
N TRP A 57 13.47 3.57 1.81
CA TRP A 57 12.29 3.64 0.97
C TRP A 57 11.00 3.33 1.77
N ASN A 58 9.86 3.60 1.16
CA ASN A 58 8.53 3.21 1.62
C ASN A 58 7.78 2.56 0.43
N GLY A 59 6.48 2.43 0.40
CA GLY A 59 5.71 1.75 -0.66
C GLY A 59 6.06 2.08 -2.13
N LEU A 60 6.62 3.26 -2.44
CA LEU A 60 7.13 3.58 -3.77
C LEU A 60 8.45 2.83 -4.03
N TYR A 61 8.56 2.13 -5.17
CA TYR A 61 9.73 1.31 -5.57
C TYR A 61 10.93 2.18 -5.98
N GLN A 62 11.44 2.97 -5.05
CA GLN A 62 12.60 3.87 -5.23
C GLN A 62 13.38 3.98 -3.93
N ILE A 63 14.70 3.85 -4.01
CA ILE A 63 15.58 4.20 -2.90
C ILE A 63 15.69 5.73 -2.84
N ARG A 64 15.30 6.30 -1.71
CA ARG A 64 15.25 7.75 -1.50
C ARG A 64 16.07 8.23 -0.31
N ASP A 65 16.72 7.31 0.42
CA ASP A 65 17.65 7.57 1.52
C ASP A 65 17.16 8.64 2.52
N PHE A 66 16.04 8.37 3.18
CA PHE A 66 15.38 9.30 4.11
C PHE A 66 16.31 9.78 5.24
N ALA A 67 17.35 9.01 5.56
CA ALA A 67 18.39 9.39 6.50
C ALA A 67 19.11 10.70 6.16
N SER A 68 19.06 11.16 4.89
CA SER A 68 19.59 12.45 4.46
C SER A 68 18.84 13.65 5.05
N ARG A 69 17.61 13.43 5.55
CA ARG A 69 16.76 14.45 6.18
C ARG A 69 16.89 14.50 7.71
N VAL A 70 17.66 13.57 8.31
CA VAL A 70 17.82 13.44 9.77
C VAL A 70 18.90 14.39 10.28
N MET A 71 18.58 15.08 11.36
CA MET A 71 19.45 16.06 12.01
C MET A 71 19.53 15.79 13.53
N GLU A 72 20.69 16.11 14.13
CA GLU A 72 20.89 16.23 15.58
C GLU A 72 20.50 14.99 16.39
N VAL A 73 20.94 13.81 15.95
CA VAL A 73 20.68 12.57 16.70
C VAL A 73 21.43 12.60 18.03
N LYS A 74 20.68 12.49 19.13
CA LYS A 74 21.19 12.44 20.51
C LYS A 74 20.48 11.33 21.26
N ALA A 75 21.12 10.81 22.32
CA ALA A 75 20.49 9.81 23.17
C ALA A 75 20.85 10.03 24.63
N HIS A 76 19.94 9.65 25.53
CA HIS A 76 20.16 9.55 26.97
C HIS A 76 19.47 8.28 27.49
N ASP A 77 19.85 7.83 28.68
CA ASP A 77 19.15 6.76 29.39
C ASP A 77 17.85 7.27 30.08
N GLY A 78 17.17 6.39 30.80
CA GLY A 78 15.93 6.71 31.51
C GLY A 78 16.08 7.78 32.57
N ASP A 79 17.28 7.97 33.12
CA ASP A 79 17.61 8.95 34.14
C ASP A 79 18.16 10.27 33.55
N GLY A 80 18.21 10.37 32.23
CA GLY A 80 18.68 11.57 31.53
C GLY A 80 20.20 11.64 31.33
N LYS A 81 20.96 10.59 31.67
CA LYS A 81 22.41 10.55 31.46
C LYS A 81 22.70 10.35 29.98
N PRO A 82 23.55 11.17 29.34
CA PRO A 82 23.91 11.05 27.95
C PRO A 82 24.47 9.67 27.59
N LEU A 83 24.01 9.10 26.48
CA LEU A 83 24.52 7.87 25.89
C LEU A 83 25.39 8.18 24.66
N ALA A 84 26.32 7.28 24.35
CA ALA A 84 27.15 7.41 23.19
C ALA A 84 26.30 7.13 21.91
N VAL A 85 26.44 8.00 20.90
CA VAL A 85 25.80 7.88 19.58
C VAL A 85 26.86 7.84 18.51
N ALA A 86 26.92 6.77 17.72
CA ALA A 86 27.84 6.61 16.61
C ALA A 86 27.09 6.29 15.32
N LYS A 87 27.27 7.10 14.28
CA LYS A 87 26.74 6.79 12.94
C LYS A 87 27.59 5.68 12.33
N ARG A 88 26.98 4.50 12.07
CA ARG A 88 27.68 3.30 11.58
C ARG A 88 27.79 3.25 10.06
N ASP A 89 26.75 3.71 9.39
CA ASP A 89 26.63 3.82 7.95
C ASP A 89 25.70 4.97 7.54
N THR A 90 25.25 5.02 6.29
CA THR A 90 24.40 6.11 5.80
C THR A 90 23.06 6.22 6.49
N MET A 91 22.51 5.12 7.03
CA MET A 91 21.15 5.04 7.59
C MET A 91 21.07 4.52 9.02
N THR A 92 22.19 4.07 9.64
CA THR A 92 22.22 3.39 10.93
C THR A 92 22.99 4.18 11.97
N TRP A 93 22.42 4.34 13.15
CA TRP A 93 23.07 4.89 14.36
C TRP A 93 23.07 3.84 15.46
N GLN A 94 24.24 3.64 16.07
CA GLN A 94 24.39 2.80 17.25
C GLN A 94 24.33 3.66 18.51
N ILE A 95 23.52 3.24 19.46
CA ILE A 95 23.35 3.85 20.78
C ILE A 95 23.92 2.88 21.82
N SER A 96 24.84 3.36 22.68
CA SER A 96 25.54 2.50 23.65
C SER A 96 25.58 3.13 25.04
N GLY A 97 25.59 2.29 26.10
CA GLY A 97 25.90 2.66 27.47
C GLY A 97 24.72 2.75 28.47
N GLY A 98 23.54 2.18 28.12
CA GLY A 98 22.39 2.17 29.06
C GLY A 98 21.54 0.91 28.92
N GLU A 99 20.69 0.63 29.92
CA GLU A 99 19.69 -0.46 29.88
C GLU A 99 18.40 -0.05 29.17
N SER A 100 18.25 1.24 28.91
CA SER A 100 17.21 1.82 28.05
C SER A 100 17.80 2.99 27.28
N ALA A 101 17.19 3.39 26.19
CA ALA A 101 17.60 4.55 25.40
C ALA A 101 16.40 5.42 25.04
N VAL A 102 16.56 6.72 25.21
CA VAL A 102 15.67 7.74 24.68
C VAL A 102 16.44 8.48 23.59
N VAL A 103 16.11 8.22 22.34
CA VAL A 103 16.77 8.79 21.15
C VAL A 103 15.94 9.96 20.66
N SER A 104 16.56 11.13 20.54
CA SER A 104 15.93 12.34 20.02
C SER A 104 16.62 12.79 18.73
N TYR A 105 15.85 13.23 17.76
CA TYR A 105 16.33 13.75 16.48
C TYR A 105 15.31 14.67 15.85
N ARG A 106 15.72 15.35 14.78
CA ARG A 106 14.84 16.18 13.96
C ARG A 106 14.87 15.69 12.52
N VAL A 107 13.75 15.83 11.82
CA VAL A 107 13.66 15.58 10.38
C VAL A 107 13.00 16.77 9.68
N PHE A 108 13.52 17.12 8.50
CA PHE A 108 13.01 18.20 7.69
C PHE A 108 12.20 17.62 6.53
N TRP A 109 10.93 18.05 6.38
CA TRP A 109 10.07 17.62 5.30
C TRP A 109 9.12 18.72 4.83
N ASP A 110 9.18 19.02 3.53
CA ASP A 110 8.28 19.95 2.83
C ASP A 110 8.07 19.46 1.38
N ASP A 111 7.87 18.15 1.23
CA ASP A 111 7.64 17.55 -0.09
C ASP A 111 6.16 17.12 -0.14
N PRO A 112 5.31 17.76 -1.00
CA PRO A 112 3.90 17.41 -1.12
C PRO A 112 3.71 16.11 -1.95
N GLY A 113 2.58 15.44 -1.72
CA GLY A 113 2.14 14.29 -2.49
C GLY A 113 2.01 13.00 -1.67
N PRO A 114 1.31 11.98 -2.21
CA PRO A 114 0.96 10.77 -1.46
C PRO A 114 2.20 9.93 -1.11
N PHE A 115 3.27 10.04 -1.87
CA PHE A 115 4.52 9.28 -1.67
C PHE A 115 5.54 10.02 -0.82
N ALA A 116 5.22 11.23 -0.34
CA ALA A 116 6.12 12.13 0.34
C ALA A 116 5.65 12.40 1.78
N THR A 117 6.34 13.30 2.46
CA THR A 117 5.99 13.82 3.77
C THR A 117 6.09 15.32 3.72
N GLN A 118 5.09 16.02 4.21
CA GLN A 118 5.04 17.47 4.29
C GLN A 118 4.62 17.92 5.68
N LEU A 119 5.27 18.94 6.17
CA LEU A 119 4.82 19.74 7.30
C LEU A 119 4.91 21.19 6.90
N ASP A 120 3.80 21.91 6.93
CA ASP A 120 3.76 23.35 6.69
C ASP A 120 2.86 24.07 7.70
N SER A 121 2.53 25.34 7.48
CA SER A 121 1.69 26.13 8.37
C SER A 121 0.22 25.76 8.37
N GLU A 122 -0.24 24.93 7.44
CA GLU A 122 -1.63 24.56 7.25
C GLU A 122 -1.93 23.14 7.72
N HIS A 123 -0.98 22.19 7.49
CA HIS A 123 -1.13 20.78 7.85
C HIS A 123 0.20 20.02 7.95
N ALA A 124 0.12 18.75 8.36
CA ALA A 124 1.17 17.77 8.18
C ALA A 124 0.58 16.49 7.58
N PHE A 125 1.12 16.06 6.45
CA PHE A 125 0.90 14.73 5.90
C PHE A 125 2.17 13.89 6.09
N LEU A 126 2.08 12.80 6.84
CA LEU A 126 3.24 12.03 7.24
C LEU A 126 3.17 10.58 6.76
N ASN A 127 4.13 10.19 5.93
CA ASN A 127 4.51 8.80 5.73
C ASN A 127 5.52 8.43 6.81
N LEU A 128 5.10 7.65 7.81
CA LEU A 128 5.89 7.42 9.03
C LEU A 128 7.23 6.71 8.77
N ALA A 129 7.38 5.92 7.71
CA ALA A 129 8.66 5.36 7.28
C ALA A 129 9.71 6.43 6.93
N MET A 130 9.25 7.63 6.56
CA MET A 130 10.11 8.77 6.24
C MET A 130 10.49 9.60 7.48
N VAL A 131 9.89 9.29 8.64
CA VAL A 131 10.00 10.08 9.87
C VAL A 131 10.60 9.28 11.02
N LEU A 132 10.29 7.97 11.12
CA LEU A 132 10.58 7.17 12.29
C LEU A 132 11.75 6.21 12.07
N PHE A 133 12.70 6.23 12.99
CA PHE A 133 13.69 5.16 13.14
C PHE A 133 13.00 3.86 13.56
N TYR A 134 13.63 2.72 13.26
CA TYR A 134 13.26 1.42 13.81
C TYR A 134 14.47 0.69 14.39
N VAL A 135 14.22 -0.30 15.22
CA VAL A 135 15.23 -1.24 15.71
C VAL A 135 15.14 -2.51 14.85
N PRO A 136 16.17 -2.83 14.03
CA PRO A 136 16.10 -3.92 13.04
C PRO A 136 15.63 -5.26 13.62
N ASP A 137 16.18 -5.67 14.76
CA ASP A 137 15.90 -6.97 15.38
C ASP A 137 14.64 -6.96 16.28
N ARG A 138 13.87 -5.85 16.30
CA ARG A 138 12.71 -5.68 17.20
C ARG A 138 11.50 -5.08 16.47
N ARG A 139 11.40 -5.29 15.16
CA ARG A 139 10.32 -4.75 14.32
C ARG A 139 8.93 -5.28 14.69
N ASP A 140 8.86 -6.50 15.23
CA ASP A 140 7.62 -7.17 15.63
C ASP A 140 7.13 -6.77 17.03
N GLU A 141 7.88 -5.96 17.77
CA GLU A 141 7.45 -5.48 19.07
C GLU A 141 6.36 -4.41 18.93
N GLU A 142 5.35 -4.47 19.83
CA GLU A 142 4.30 -3.45 19.85
C GLU A 142 4.91 -2.04 19.87
N THR A 143 4.35 -1.16 19.08
CA THR A 143 4.76 0.23 18.98
C THR A 143 3.62 1.16 19.39
N ARG A 144 3.99 2.30 19.98
CA ARG A 144 3.07 3.39 20.29
C ARG A 144 3.59 4.69 19.71
N VAL A 145 2.74 5.46 19.06
CA VAL A 145 3.08 6.81 18.58
C VAL A 145 2.14 7.84 19.20
N THR A 146 2.70 8.97 19.63
CA THR A 146 1.95 10.12 20.14
C THR A 146 2.35 11.36 19.34
N PHE A 147 1.37 12.04 18.76
CA PHE A 147 1.56 13.33 18.11
C PHE A 147 1.35 14.44 19.13
N SER A 148 2.30 15.37 19.25
CA SER A 148 2.29 16.41 20.30
C SER A 148 2.52 17.80 19.70
N ASP A 149 2.28 18.81 20.55
CA ASP A 149 2.47 20.24 20.23
C ASP A 149 1.67 20.65 18.98
N LEU A 150 0.45 20.11 18.88
CA LEU A 150 -0.46 20.40 17.77
C LEU A 150 -0.89 21.89 17.82
N PRO A 151 -0.82 22.62 16.72
CA PRO A 151 -1.41 23.96 16.64
C PRO A 151 -2.89 23.94 17.01
N ALA A 152 -3.42 25.07 17.47
CA ALA A 152 -4.80 25.18 17.94
C ALA A 152 -5.80 24.80 16.82
N GLY A 153 -6.67 23.84 17.11
CA GLY A 153 -7.68 23.31 16.21
C GLY A 153 -7.17 22.27 15.19
N TRP A 154 -5.91 21.87 15.27
CA TRP A 154 -5.43 20.73 14.50
C TRP A 154 -5.86 19.41 15.14
N GLU A 155 -6.26 18.46 14.32
CA GLU A 155 -6.65 17.11 14.70
C GLU A 155 -5.75 16.09 13.99
N VAL A 156 -5.76 14.85 14.45
CA VAL A 156 -4.99 13.74 13.86
C VAL A 156 -5.94 12.71 13.28
N ALA A 157 -5.74 12.34 12.03
CA ALA A 157 -6.41 11.23 11.38
C ALA A 157 -5.39 10.18 10.93
N VAL A 158 -5.58 8.94 11.38
CA VAL A 158 -4.72 7.78 11.06
C VAL A 158 -5.53 6.50 11.20
N ALA A 159 -5.14 5.46 10.46
CA ALA A 159 -5.78 4.14 10.51
C ALA A 159 -5.08 3.19 11.51
N LEU A 160 -4.81 3.67 12.71
CA LEU A 160 -4.23 2.91 13.82
C LEU A 160 -5.20 2.78 14.98
N GLU A 161 -4.97 1.79 15.85
CA GLU A 161 -5.77 1.61 17.07
C GLU A 161 -5.48 2.72 18.08
N PRO A 162 -6.51 3.25 18.79
CA PRO A 162 -6.29 4.26 19.83
C PRO A 162 -5.36 3.80 20.95
N GLY A 163 -4.45 4.65 21.35
CA GLY A 163 -3.45 4.39 22.38
C GLY A 163 -3.87 4.77 23.81
N GLY A 164 -5.15 5.13 24.02
CA GLY A 164 -5.70 5.47 25.34
C GLY A 164 -5.54 6.92 25.77
N GLN A 165 -4.79 7.74 25.04
CA GLN A 165 -4.66 9.19 25.24
C GLN A 165 -4.98 9.93 23.95
N ALA A 166 -5.26 11.23 24.04
CA ALA A 166 -5.49 12.06 22.85
C ALA A 166 -4.24 12.04 21.94
N ALA A 167 -4.48 11.90 20.62
CA ALA A 167 -3.44 11.84 19.60
C ALA A 167 -2.36 10.75 19.82
N ALA A 168 -2.67 9.72 20.64
CA ALA A 168 -1.83 8.55 20.83
C ALA A 168 -2.46 7.32 20.15
N PHE A 169 -1.62 6.52 19.49
CA PHE A 169 -2.03 5.35 18.71
C PHE A 169 -1.05 4.20 18.94
N ARG A 170 -1.48 2.98 18.64
CA ARG A 170 -0.64 1.78 18.77
C ARG A 170 -0.73 0.92 17.51
N ALA A 171 0.34 0.19 17.25
CA ALA A 171 0.45 -0.79 16.18
C ALA A 171 1.11 -2.08 16.68
N ALA A 172 0.84 -3.20 16.02
CA ALA A 172 1.37 -4.51 16.39
C ALA A 172 2.90 -4.61 16.24
N GLY A 173 3.49 -3.74 15.41
CA GLY A 173 4.92 -3.66 15.17
C GLY A 173 5.23 -2.45 14.31
N TYR A 174 6.51 -2.27 13.98
CA TYR A 174 6.98 -1.16 13.16
C TYR A 174 6.35 -1.14 11.77
N ASP A 175 6.25 -2.31 11.10
CA ASP A 175 5.71 -2.38 9.75
C ASP A 175 4.24 -1.93 9.69
N ALA A 176 3.44 -2.34 10.67
CA ALA A 176 2.06 -1.89 10.79
C ALA A 176 1.96 -0.39 11.17
N LEU A 177 2.93 0.14 11.92
CA LEU A 177 2.98 1.55 12.27
C LEU A 177 3.24 2.42 11.04
N VAL A 178 4.25 2.06 10.23
CA VAL A 178 4.66 2.88 9.08
C VAL A 178 3.80 2.69 7.84
N ASP A 179 2.98 1.64 7.83
CA ASP A 179 1.95 1.42 6.79
C ASP A 179 0.66 2.23 7.08
N ALA A 180 0.68 3.21 7.94
CA ALA A 180 -0.45 4.06 8.27
C ALA A 180 -0.08 5.54 8.06
N PRO A 181 -0.43 6.15 6.90
CA PRO A 181 -0.23 7.57 6.68
C PRO A 181 -1.06 8.38 7.67
N VAL A 182 -0.53 9.53 8.04
CA VAL A 182 -1.14 10.38 9.06
C VAL A 182 -1.43 11.74 8.46
N GLU A 183 -2.66 12.19 8.60
CA GLU A 183 -3.06 13.56 8.34
C GLU A 183 -3.21 14.30 9.66
N ILE A 184 -2.56 15.45 9.80
CA ILE A 184 -2.63 16.32 10.98
C ILE A 184 -2.93 17.73 10.49
N GLY A 185 -4.06 18.29 10.91
CA GLY A 185 -4.43 19.64 10.46
C GLY A 185 -5.88 19.96 10.73
N LYS A 186 -6.36 20.98 10.03
CA LYS A 186 -7.80 21.27 9.94
C LYS A 186 -8.29 20.68 8.63
N PHE A 187 -9.15 19.69 8.72
CA PHE A 187 -9.71 18.98 7.57
C PHE A 187 -11.20 18.76 7.74
N GLU A 188 -11.91 18.60 6.63
CA GLU A 188 -13.27 18.13 6.64
C GLU A 188 -13.32 16.61 6.78
N ARG A 189 -14.40 16.09 7.35
CA ARG A 189 -14.57 14.65 7.56
C ARG A 189 -16.01 14.20 7.47
N PHE A 190 -16.17 12.99 6.98
CA PHE A 190 -17.44 12.27 7.05
C PHE A 190 -17.20 10.76 7.21
N ARG A 191 -18.26 10.02 7.47
CA ARG A 191 -18.22 8.57 7.61
C ARG A 191 -19.49 7.95 7.04
N PHE A 192 -19.33 6.73 6.56
CA PHE A 192 -20.45 5.87 6.18
C PHE A 192 -20.12 4.41 6.49
N THR A 193 -21.10 3.51 6.34
CA THR A 193 -20.93 2.06 6.56
C THR A 193 -21.33 1.27 5.34
N VAL A 194 -20.59 0.17 5.10
CA VAL A 194 -20.91 -0.84 4.10
C VAL A 194 -20.92 -2.20 4.80
N GLY A 195 -22.11 -2.79 4.97
CA GLY A 195 -22.26 -3.96 5.83
C GLY A 195 -21.80 -3.67 7.26
N ARG A 196 -20.77 -4.38 7.71
CA ARG A 196 -20.15 -4.17 9.04
C ARG A 196 -18.95 -3.24 9.01
N ALA A 197 -18.45 -2.91 7.83
CA ALA A 197 -17.27 -2.08 7.65
C ALA A 197 -17.58 -0.60 7.83
N ARG A 198 -16.78 0.09 8.60
CA ARG A 198 -16.85 1.54 8.76
C ARG A 198 -15.84 2.20 7.85
N ILE A 199 -16.29 3.20 7.11
CA ILE A 199 -15.44 4.01 6.24
C ILE A 199 -15.37 5.40 6.83
N ARG A 200 -14.14 5.86 7.07
CA ARG A 200 -13.85 7.26 7.41
C ARG A 200 -13.27 7.94 6.19
N VAL A 201 -13.63 9.17 5.99
CA VAL A 201 -13.07 10.03 4.95
C VAL A 201 -12.62 11.34 5.58
N VAL A 202 -11.40 11.71 5.28
CA VAL A 202 -10.77 12.97 5.66
C VAL A 202 -10.39 13.69 4.40
N VAL A 203 -10.67 15.00 4.34
CA VAL A 203 -10.48 15.79 3.15
C VAL A 203 -9.78 17.11 3.48
N HIS A 204 -8.66 17.35 2.82
CA HIS A 204 -7.97 18.63 2.72
C HIS A 204 -8.19 19.21 1.32
N GLY A 205 -8.45 20.54 1.23
CA GLY A 205 -8.76 21.20 -0.04
C GLY A 205 -10.25 21.52 -0.22
N THR A 206 -10.59 22.18 -1.31
CA THR A 206 -11.91 22.81 -1.55
C THR A 206 -12.64 22.32 -2.80
N SER A 207 -11.93 21.74 -3.78
CA SER A 207 -12.50 21.35 -5.08
C SER A 207 -13.25 20.01 -5.03
N TRP A 208 -14.18 19.86 -4.08
CA TRP A 208 -14.98 18.65 -3.91
C TRP A 208 -16.35 18.96 -3.34
N ARG A 209 -17.26 17.98 -3.45
CA ARG A 209 -18.61 17.99 -2.85
C ARG A 209 -18.86 16.69 -2.14
N ARG A 210 -19.32 16.78 -0.89
CA ARG A 210 -19.56 15.63 -0.03
C ARG A 210 -20.48 14.61 -0.67
N GLU A 211 -21.62 15.05 -1.19
CA GLU A 211 -22.64 14.15 -1.75
C GLU A 211 -22.09 13.37 -2.94
N THR A 212 -21.29 14.02 -3.78
CA THR A 212 -20.66 13.40 -4.96
C THR A 212 -19.64 12.36 -4.53
N LEU A 213 -18.68 12.74 -3.67
CA LEU A 213 -17.62 11.86 -3.20
C LEU A 213 -18.18 10.66 -2.42
N GLU A 214 -19.09 10.90 -1.48
CA GLU A 214 -19.71 9.84 -0.67
C GLU A 214 -20.48 8.83 -1.54
N ALA A 215 -21.24 9.31 -2.54
CA ALA A 215 -21.98 8.43 -3.45
C ALA A 215 -21.05 7.55 -4.29
N LYS A 216 -19.96 8.11 -4.83
CA LYS A 216 -18.94 7.37 -5.58
C LYS A 216 -18.27 6.30 -4.70
N LEU A 217 -17.79 6.69 -3.52
CA LEU A 217 -17.11 5.79 -2.59
C LEU A 217 -17.99 4.63 -2.11
N LYS A 218 -19.26 4.90 -1.78
CA LYS A 218 -20.20 3.84 -1.42
C LYS A 218 -20.31 2.77 -2.49
N ARG A 219 -20.50 3.18 -3.75
CA ARG A 219 -20.62 2.24 -4.89
C ARG A 219 -19.36 1.41 -5.08
N ILE A 220 -18.16 2.03 -4.98
CA ILE A 220 -16.87 1.36 -5.10
C ILE A 220 -16.71 0.33 -3.98
N VAL A 221 -16.85 0.76 -2.72
CA VAL A 221 -16.64 -0.09 -1.55
C VAL A 221 -17.64 -1.25 -1.52
N GLU A 222 -18.93 -1.00 -1.75
CA GLU A 222 -19.97 -2.04 -1.79
C GLU A 222 -19.67 -3.07 -2.87
N TYR A 223 -19.29 -2.62 -4.06
CA TYR A 223 -18.98 -3.50 -5.17
C TYR A 223 -17.73 -4.36 -4.91
N GLN A 224 -16.61 -3.76 -4.50
CA GLN A 224 -15.35 -4.50 -4.32
C GLN A 224 -15.40 -5.44 -3.10
N VAL A 225 -16.03 -5.05 -2.00
CA VAL A 225 -16.28 -5.94 -0.85
C VAL A 225 -17.14 -7.14 -1.26
N LYS A 226 -18.21 -6.91 -2.05
CA LYS A 226 -19.04 -7.99 -2.59
C LYS A 226 -18.26 -8.87 -3.57
N LEU A 227 -17.46 -8.27 -4.44
CA LEU A 227 -16.61 -8.97 -5.40
C LEU A 227 -15.66 -9.94 -4.72
N MET A 228 -14.97 -9.48 -3.68
CA MET A 228 -13.98 -10.28 -2.96
C MET A 228 -14.60 -11.22 -1.92
N GLU A 229 -15.90 -11.06 -1.62
CA GLU A 229 -16.60 -11.81 -0.56
C GLU A 229 -15.93 -11.66 0.81
N ASP A 230 -15.22 -10.54 1.00
CA ASP A 230 -14.37 -10.30 2.15
C ASP A 230 -14.28 -8.80 2.46
N ALA A 231 -14.19 -8.47 3.75
CA ALA A 231 -13.90 -7.12 4.24
C ALA A 231 -12.88 -7.24 5.39
N PRO A 232 -11.59 -7.39 5.09
CA PRO A 232 -10.55 -7.72 6.07
C PRO A 232 -10.14 -6.51 6.94
N PHE A 233 -11.09 -5.64 7.25
CA PHE A 233 -10.90 -4.45 8.09
C PHE A 233 -12.16 -4.17 8.94
N LYS A 234 -11.95 -3.56 10.08
CA LYS A 234 -13.04 -3.01 10.92
C LYS A 234 -13.38 -1.58 10.52
N GLU A 235 -12.39 -0.84 10.14
CA GLU A 235 -12.47 0.54 9.68
C GLU A 235 -11.42 0.78 8.59
N PHE A 236 -11.79 1.52 7.54
CA PHE A 236 -10.90 1.96 6.47
C PHE A 236 -10.91 3.48 6.39
N LEU A 237 -9.74 4.10 6.20
CA LEU A 237 -9.57 5.54 6.12
C LEU A 237 -9.16 5.96 4.72
N PHE A 238 -9.98 6.79 4.07
CA PHE A 238 -9.56 7.57 2.89
C PHE A 238 -9.06 8.94 3.34
N ILE A 239 -7.86 9.32 2.90
CA ILE A 239 -7.29 10.66 3.06
C ILE A 239 -7.23 11.29 1.69
N TYR A 240 -7.97 12.37 1.46
CA TYR A 240 -7.96 13.11 0.21
C TYR A 240 -7.29 14.46 0.37
N HIS A 241 -6.41 14.78 -0.57
CA HIS A 241 -5.92 16.12 -0.82
C HIS A 241 -6.43 16.58 -2.19
N PHE A 242 -7.46 17.42 -2.18
CA PHE A 242 -7.94 18.08 -3.38
C PHE A 242 -7.15 19.38 -3.63
N ASP A 243 -7.34 19.97 -4.81
CA ASP A 243 -6.57 21.14 -5.29
C ASP A 243 -5.07 20.87 -5.45
N SER A 244 -4.70 19.59 -5.57
CA SER A 244 -3.32 19.13 -5.73
C SER A 244 -3.22 18.10 -6.85
N GLY A 245 -2.04 17.58 -7.11
CA GLY A 245 -1.82 16.48 -8.03
C GLY A 245 -0.85 15.47 -7.43
N GLY A 246 -0.80 14.27 -7.95
CA GLY A 246 0.21 13.32 -7.50
C GLY A 246 -0.15 11.85 -7.49
N GLY A 247 -1.42 11.47 -7.51
CA GLY A 247 -1.87 10.06 -7.53
C GLY A 247 -2.32 9.55 -6.17
N GLY A 248 -2.23 8.24 -5.96
CA GLY A 248 -2.60 7.56 -4.72
C GLY A 248 -1.48 6.71 -4.16
N MET A 249 -1.62 6.32 -2.90
CA MET A 249 -0.76 5.35 -2.24
C MET A 249 -1.61 4.47 -1.33
N GLU A 250 -1.48 3.19 -1.55
CA GLU A 250 -2.21 2.14 -0.88
C GLU A 250 -1.61 1.76 0.48
N HIS A 251 -2.47 1.41 1.43
CA HIS A 251 -2.10 0.91 2.76
C HIS A 251 -3.08 -0.19 3.22
N ALA A 252 -2.71 -0.95 4.24
CA ALA A 252 -3.51 -2.09 4.70
C ALA A 252 -4.93 -1.73 5.13
N ASN A 253 -5.14 -0.56 5.74
CA ASN A 253 -6.44 -0.10 6.23
C ASN A 253 -6.72 1.38 5.89
N SER A 254 -5.98 1.94 4.94
CA SER A 254 -6.15 3.32 4.48
C SER A 254 -5.60 3.53 3.09
N THR A 255 -5.89 4.68 2.52
CA THR A 255 -5.23 5.17 1.31
C THR A 255 -5.14 6.69 1.36
N ALA A 256 -4.08 7.25 0.78
CA ALA A 256 -3.93 8.69 0.58
C ALA A 256 -4.00 9.02 -0.90
N ILE A 257 -4.89 9.92 -1.28
CA ILE A 257 -5.17 10.29 -2.68
C ILE A 257 -5.03 11.80 -2.83
N PHE A 258 -4.15 12.21 -3.74
CA PHE A 258 -3.90 13.60 -4.09
C PHE A 258 -4.39 13.83 -5.52
N THR A 259 -5.32 14.76 -5.71
CA THR A 259 -5.97 15.00 -7.01
C THR A 259 -6.51 16.43 -7.13
N ALA A 260 -6.69 16.87 -8.38
CA ALA A 260 -7.16 18.25 -8.65
C ALA A 260 -8.61 18.48 -8.18
N GLY A 261 -9.46 17.46 -8.11
CA GLY A 261 -10.85 17.59 -7.69
C GLY A 261 -11.63 16.29 -7.77
N ASP A 262 -12.91 16.33 -7.41
CA ASP A 262 -13.77 15.16 -7.30
C ASP A 262 -14.41 14.68 -8.62
N ALA A 263 -14.14 15.36 -9.74
CA ALA A 263 -14.79 15.07 -11.03
C ALA A 263 -14.51 13.65 -11.54
N ASN A 264 -13.25 13.20 -11.46
CA ASN A 264 -12.79 11.90 -11.95
C ASN A 264 -12.09 11.08 -10.84
N VAL A 265 -12.48 11.31 -9.58
CA VAL A 265 -11.85 10.67 -8.42
C VAL A 265 -12.19 9.19 -8.29
N GLU A 266 -13.25 8.71 -8.98
CA GLU A 266 -13.72 7.33 -8.89
C GLU A 266 -12.70 6.30 -9.39
N GLY A 267 -11.95 6.61 -10.45
CA GLY A 267 -10.92 5.71 -10.98
C GLY A 267 -9.86 5.44 -9.94
N ILE A 268 -9.13 6.46 -9.54
CA ILE A 268 -8.06 6.33 -8.54
C ILE A 268 -8.59 5.78 -7.22
N SER A 269 -9.81 6.15 -6.79
CA SER A 269 -10.39 5.62 -5.55
C SER A 269 -10.69 4.12 -5.65
N ALA A 270 -11.11 3.63 -6.82
CA ALA A 270 -11.36 2.21 -7.06
C ALA A 270 -10.05 1.41 -7.13
N HIS A 271 -9.01 1.97 -7.73
CA HIS A 271 -7.65 1.42 -7.77
C HIS A 271 -7.08 1.27 -6.36
N GLU A 272 -6.97 2.37 -5.63
CA GLU A 272 -6.38 2.40 -4.30
C GLU A 272 -7.15 1.55 -3.27
N PHE A 273 -8.48 1.49 -3.37
CA PHE A 273 -9.24 0.63 -2.49
C PHE A 273 -9.09 -0.85 -2.82
N PHE A 274 -8.86 -1.22 -4.09
CA PHE A 274 -8.62 -2.62 -4.47
C PHE A 274 -7.28 -3.14 -3.95
N HIS A 275 -6.30 -2.28 -3.78
CA HIS A 275 -5.03 -2.63 -3.15
C HIS A 275 -5.18 -3.15 -1.71
N LEU A 276 -6.28 -2.90 -1.04
CA LEU A 276 -6.63 -3.53 0.23
C LEU A 276 -6.43 -5.05 0.18
N TRP A 277 -6.74 -5.67 -0.96
CA TRP A 277 -6.48 -7.08 -1.25
C TRP A 277 -5.19 -7.26 -2.06
N ASN A 278 -5.12 -6.70 -3.24
CA ASN A 278 -3.99 -6.79 -4.18
C ASN A 278 -3.20 -5.47 -4.19
N VAL A 279 -2.19 -5.30 -3.41
CA VAL A 279 -1.06 -6.09 -2.96
C VAL A 279 -0.88 -6.08 -1.43
N LYS A 280 -1.78 -5.49 -0.66
CA LYS A 280 -1.54 -5.37 0.79
C LYS A 280 -1.75 -6.69 1.53
N ARG A 281 -2.52 -7.62 0.98
CA ARG A 281 -2.82 -8.93 1.58
C ARG A 281 -2.53 -10.10 0.64
N ILE A 282 -2.98 -10.03 -0.60
CA ILE A 282 -2.60 -10.95 -1.69
C ILE A 282 -1.23 -10.47 -2.19
N ARG A 283 -0.15 -11.07 -1.72
CA ARG A 283 1.21 -10.53 -1.82
C ARG A 283 2.21 -11.58 -2.25
N PRO A 284 3.16 -11.28 -3.16
CA PRO A 284 4.23 -12.22 -3.51
C PRO A 284 5.23 -12.36 -2.36
N ASN A 285 5.79 -13.57 -2.22
CA ASN A 285 6.80 -13.89 -1.22
C ASN A 285 8.10 -13.06 -1.37
N THR A 286 8.34 -12.52 -2.55
CA THR A 286 9.49 -11.67 -2.85
C THR A 286 9.41 -10.27 -2.23
N LEU A 287 8.22 -9.84 -1.81
CA LEU A 287 8.00 -8.56 -1.12
C LEU A 287 7.89 -8.72 0.42
N GLU A 288 8.11 -9.93 0.95
CA GLU A 288 8.02 -10.22 2.38
C GLU A 288 9.16 -11.13 2.87
N PRO A 289 9.74 -10.85 4.03
CA PRO A 289 9.54 -9.63 4.82
C PRO A 289 10.12 -8.40 4.10
N VAL A 290 9.51 -7.24 4.32
CA VAL A 290 10.01 -5.97 3.73
C VAL A 290 11.44 -5.70 4.22
N ASP A 291 12.37 -5.43 3.31
CA ASP A 291 13.70 -4.94 3.63
C ASP A 291 13.77 -3.43 3.34
N TYR A 292 13.80 -2.62 4.37
CA TYR A 292 13.82 -1.16 4.26
C TYR A 292 15.19 -0.59 3.84
N THR A 293 16.23 -1.42 3.71
CA THR A 293 17.61 -0.97 3.45
C THR A 293 18.01 -1.08 1.99
N ARG A 294 17.27 -1.84 1.18
CA ARG A 294 17.60 -2.15 -0.21
C ARG A 294 16.36 -2.40 -1.06
N VAL A 295 16.57 -2.58 -2.36
CA VAL A 295 15.53 -2.95 -3.31
C VAL A 295 14.91 -4.32 -2.97
N ASN A 296 13.59 -4.42 -3.06
CA ASN A 296 12.84 -5.66 -2.90
C ASN A 296 12.34 -6.10 -4.28
N ILE A 297 13.06 -7.02 -4.91
CA ILE A 297 12.86 -7.39 -6.30
C ILE A 297 11.69 -8.37 -6.43
N THR A 298 10.75 -8.06 -7.32
CA THR A 298 9.62 -8.94 -7.70
C THR A 298 9.32 -8.85 -9.19
N ARG A 299 8.86 -9.95 -9.78
CA ARG A 299 8.33 -10.01 -11.16
C ARG A 299 6.83 -9.77 -11.22
N ALA A 300 6.17 -9.54 -10.09
CA ALA A 300 4.71 -9.54 -9.99
C ALA A 300 4.06 -8.14 -9.96
N LEU A 301 4.80 -7.03 -10.20
CA LEU A 301 4.17 -5.69 -10.19
C LEU A 301 3.15 -5.52 -11.31
N TRP A 302 3.32 -6.18 -12.45
CA TRP A 302 2.31 -6.19 -13.50
C TRP A 302 0.95 -6.72 -13.02
N PHE A 303 0.96 -7.65 -12.04
CA PHE A 303 -0.25 -8.16 -11.42
C PHE A 303 -0.68 -7.28 -10.24
N ALA A 304 0.26 -6.88 -9.39
CA ALA A 304 -0.04 -6.04 -8.23
C ALA A 304 -0.67 -4.70 -8.63
N GLU A 305 -0.18 -4.08 -9.71
CA GLU A 305 -0.59 -2.76 -10.17
C GLU A 305 -1.49 -2.85 -11.41
N GLY A 306 -1.02 -3.56 -12.44
CA GLY A 306 -1.73 -3.61 -13.71
C GLY A 306 -3.06 -4.36 -13.62
N VAL A 307 -3.14 -5.47 -12.89
CA VAL A 307 -4.42 -6.14 -12.64
C VAL A 307 -5.29 -5.32 -11.68
N THR A 308 -4.71 -4.51 -10.80
CA THR A 308 -5.48 -3.54 -10.00
C THR A 308 -6.13 -2.48 -10.91
N ASN A 309 -5.44 -2.00 -11.95
CA ASN A 309 -6.06 -1.17 -13.01
C ASN A 309 -7.20 -1.89 -13.72
N THR A 310 -7.03 -3.19 -14.04
CA THR A 310 -8.15 -4.00 -14.58
C THR A 310 -9.37 -3.96 -13.67
N TYR A 311 -9.15 -4.08 -12.34
CA TYR A 311 -10.25 -4.02 -11.36
C TYR A 311 -10.77 -2.61 -11.10
N GLU A 312 -9.97 -1.56 -11.29
CA GLU A 312 -10.46 -0.19 -11.41
C GLU A 312 -11.49 -0.11 -12.54
N ALA A 313 -11.07 -0.45 -13.77
CA ALA A 313 -11.92 -0.40 -14.96
C ALA A 313 -13.19 -1.27 -14.80
N TYR A 314 -13.06 -2.49 -14.27
CA TYR A 314 -14.19 -3.38 -13.99
C TYR A 314 -15.11 -2.83 -12.90
N THR A 315 -14.59 -2.19 -11.87
CA THR A 315 -15.41 -1.56 -10.83
C THR A 315 -16.27 -0.46 -11.44
N LEU A 316 -15.68 0.43 -12.23
CA LEU A 316 -16.41 1.52 -12.87
C LEU A 316 -17.45 1.02 -13.87
N LEU A 317 -17.12 0.02 -14.70
CA LEU A 317 -18.04 -0.61 -15.63
C LEU A 317 -19.20 -1.30 -14.91
N ARG A 318 -18.91 -2.22 -14.01
CA ARG A 318 -19.90 -3.09 -13.35
C ARG A 318 -20.78 -2.35 -12.34
N THR A 319 -20.34 -1.20 -11.85
CA THR A 319 -21.16 -0.28 -11.06
C THR A 319 -21.95 0.72 -11.92
N GLY A 320 -21.74 0.77 -13.24
CA GLY A 320 -22.38 1.72 -14.16
C GLY A 320 -21.91 3.16 -13.97
N MET A 321 -20.72 3.37 -13.39
CA MET A 321 -20.05 4.68 -13.37
C MET A 321 -19.33 4.96 -14.70
N ARG A 322 -19.09 3.91 -15.50
CA ARG A 322 -18.54 3.99 -16.86
C ARG A 322 -19.38 3.10 -17.77
N SER A 323 -19.65 3.54 -19.01
CA SER A 323 -20.37 2.73 -20.01
C SER A 323 -19.47 1.63 -20.59
N ALA A 324 -20.07 0.62 -21.24
CA ALA A 324 -19.31 -0.41 -21.98
C ALA A 324 -18.47 0.21 -23.10
N GLN A 325 -19.00 1.22 -23.80
CA GLN A 325 -18.28 1.94 -24.86
C GLN A 325 -17.06 2.68 -24.32
N ASP A 326 -17.17 3.34 -23.15
CA ASP A 326 -16.05 4.00 -22.51
C ASP A 326 -15.00 2.97 -22.03
N PHE A 327 -15.43 1.80 -21.57
CA PHE A 327 -14.52 0.71 -21.20
C PHE A 327 -13.75 0.20 -22.43
N TYR A 328 -14.43 -0.04 -23.56
CA TYR A 328 -13.75 -0.47 -24.80
C TYR A 328 -12.81 0.61 -25.33
N ALA A 329 -13.20 1.87 -25.25
CA ALA A 329 -12.36 2.99 -25.66
C ALA A 329 -11.12 3.11 -24.74
N GLY A 330 -11.29 2.92 -23.42
CA GLY A 330 -10.20 2.88 -22.45
C GLY A 330 -9.20 1.76 -22.78
N LEU A 331 -9.68 0.53 -22.90
CA LEU A 331 -8.82 -0.63 -23.24
C LEU A 331 -8.10 -0.42 -24.59
N ALA A 332 -8.79 0.11 -25.59
CA ALA A 332 -8.18 0.45 -26.89
C ALA A 332 -7.10 1.54 -26.72
N GLY A 333 -7.30 2.50 -25.81
CA GLY A 333 -6.32 3.51 -25.44
C GLY A 333 -5.07 2.89 -24.81
N GLU A 334 -5.24 1.96 -23.87
CA GLU A 334 -4.12 1.24 -23.24
C GLU A 334 -3.32 0.42 -24.26
N ILE A 335 -4.00 -0.30 -25.17
CA ILE A 335 -3.33 -1.03 -26.26
C ILE A 335 -2.57 -0.07 -27.18
N THR A 336 -3.18 1.05 -27.58
CA THR A 336 -2.54 2.07 -28.39
C THR A 336 -1.26 2.59 -27.73
N GLN A 337 -1.33 2.87 -26.43
CA GLN A 337 -0.17 3.33 -25.66
C GLN A 337 0.96 2.30 -25.60
N LEU A 338 0.63 1.01 -25.45
CA LEU A 338 1.63 -0.06 -25.43
C LEU A 338 2.29 -0.23 -26.81
N GLU A 339 1.49 -0.31 -27.88
CA GLU A 339 1.97 -0.55 -29.24
C GLU A 339 2.80 0.63 -29.80
N ALA A 340 2.51 1.85 -29.35
CA ALA A 340 3.30 3.04 -29.68
C ALA A 340 4.71 3.04 -29.07
N ARG A 341 5.02 2.12 -28.14
CA ARG A 341 6.33 2.02 -27.48
C ARG A 341 7.19 0.94 -28.13
N PRO A 342 8.30 1.28 -28.80
CA PRO A 342 9.22 0.29 -29.39
C PRO A 342 9.71 -0.76 -28.38
N ALA A 343 9.85 -0.40 -27.10
CA ALA A 343 10.24 -1.30 -26.02
C ALA A 343 9.26 -2.46 -25.81
N SER A 344 7.98 -2.34 -26.23
CA SER A 344 6.99 -3.42 -26.13
C SER A 344 7.40 -4.70 -26.85
N ARG A 345 8.31 -4.58 -27.83
CA ARG A 345 8.79 -5.70 -28.66
C ARG A 345 9.93 -6.49 -28.06
N TRP A 346 10.53 -6.00 -26.98
CA TRP A 346 11.69 -6.66 -26.36
C TRP A 346 11.61 -6.70 -24.84
N LYS A 347 10.78 -5.84 -24.20
CA LYS A 347 10.63 -5.79 -22.75
C LYS A 347 9.34 -6.48 -22.30
N SER A 348 9.46 -7.47 -21.42
CA SER A 348 8.33 -8.20 -20.87
C SER A 348 7.66 -7.47 -19.70
N ALA A 349 6.47 -7.94 -19.29
CA ALA A 349 5.79 -7.43 -18.10
C ALA A 349 6.56 -7.75 -16.80
N GLU A 350 7.17 -8.94 -16.75
CA GLU A 350 8.01 -9.33 -15.62
C GLU A 350 9.30 -8.50 -15.56
N GLU A 351 9.94 -8.25 -16.71
CA GLU A 351 11.14 -7.41 -16.76
C GLU A 351 10.83 -5.95 -16.38
N ALA A 352 9.71 -5.40 -16.86
CA ALA A 352 9.27 -4.07 -16.45
C ALA A 352 8.97 -3.99 -14.94
N SER A 353 8.48 -5.08 -14.34
CA SER A 353 8.26 -5.19 -12.89
C SER A 353 9.58 -5.21 -12.12
N LEU A 354 10.59 -5.97 -12.59
CA LEU A 354 11.93 -6.01 -12.01
C LEU A 354 12.61 -4.63 -12.05
N ASP A 355 12.48 -3.96 -13.20
CA ASP A 355 13.14 -2.69 -13.48
C ASP A 355 12.44 -1.48 -12.85
N ALA A 356 11.34 -1.66 -12.13
CA ALA A 356 10.64 -0.59 -11.42
C ALA A 356 11.59 0.27 -10.56
N TRP A 357 12.60 -0.37 -9.94
CA TRP A 357 13.62 0.29 -9.12
C TRP A 357 14.65 1.11 -9.90
N LEU A 358 14.78 0.86 -11.20
CA LEU A 358 15.71 1.56 -12.12
C LEU A 358 14.99 2.67 -12.89
N GLU A 359 13.68 2.55 -13.05
CA GLU A 359 12.88 3.39 -13.91
C GLU A 359 12.28 4.57 -13.13
N ASP A 360 12.99 5.69 -13.10
CA ASP A 360 12.40 6.96 -12.74
C ASP A 360 11.55 7.51 -13.92
N ASN A 361 10.81 8.59 -13.66
CA ASN A 361 10.02 9.26 -14.69
C ASN A 361 10.82 9.63 -15.96
N ARG A 362 12.14 9.75 -15.90
CA ARG A 362 13.00 10.09 -17.04
C ARG A 362 13.17 8.92 -17.98
N VAL A 363 13.35 7.70 -17.43
CA VAL A 363 13.47 6.47 -18.25
C VAL A 363 12.11 6.13 -18.85
N TYR A 364 11.03 6.20 -18.09
CA TYR A 364 9.68 5.92 -18.57
C TYR A 364 9.25 6.85 -19.72
N ARG A 365 9.72 8.10 -19.76
CA ARG A 365 9.48 9.03 -20.86
C ARG A 365 10.16 8.64 -22.18
N ARG A 366 11.01 7.61 -22.19
CA ARG A 366 11.70 7.11 -23.37
C ARG A 366 11.05 5.80 -23.84
N PRO A 367 10.18 5.86 -24.83
CA PRO A 367 9.41 4.69 -25.28
C PRO A 367 10.28 3.56 -25.88
N GLU A 368 11.53 3.87 -26.26
CA GLU A 368 12.51 2.91 -26.74
C GLU A 368 13.10 2.03 -25.62
N LEU A 369 13.06 2.50 -24.38
CA LEU A 369 13.73 1.86 -23.25
C LEU A 369 12.79 1.18 -22.28
N SER A 370 11.56 1.61 -22.19
CA SER A 370 10.64 1.18 -21.14
C SER A 370 9.21 1.00 -21.61
N ILE A 371 8.52 0.05 -20.96
CA ILE A 371 7.05 -0.06 -20.95
C ILE A 371 6.54 0.08 -19.51
N SER A 372 5.27 0.41 -19.34
CA SER A 372 4.65 0.41 -18.02
C SER A 372 4.14 -0.99 -17.67
N TYR A 373 4.53 -1.51 -16.51
CA TYR A 373 3.93 -2.72 -15.95
C TYR A 373 2.47 -2.49 -15.55
N TYR A 374 2.06 -1.26 -15.24
CA TYR A 374 0.64 -0.88 -15.08
C TYR A 374 -0.14 -1.11 -16.37
N ASN A 375 0.29 -0.46 -17.46
CA ASN A 375 -0.37 -0.50 -18.76
C ASN A 375 -0.43 -1.92 -19.34
N LYS A 376 0.74 -2.60 -19.49
CA LYS A 376 0.76 -3.97 -20.03
C LYS A 376 0.04 -4.95 -19.10
N GLY A 377 0.13 -4.76 -17.78
CA GLY A 377 -0.54 -5.60 -16.80
C GLY A 377 -2.06 -5.46 -16.81
N GLU A 378 -2.60 -4.25 -17.02
CA GLU A 378 -4.04 -4.03 -17.21
C GLU A 378 -4.56 -4.79 -18.42
N ILE A 379 -3.87 -4.67 -19.56
CA ILE A 379 -4.23 -5.40 -20.78
C ILE A 379 -4.17 -6.91 -20.53
N LEU A 380 -3.10 -7.42 -19.93
CA LEU A 380 -2.97 -8.83 -19.58
C LEU A 380 -4.09 -9.31 -18.66
N GLY A 381 -4.52 -8.51 -17.70
CA GLY A 381 -5.64 -8.82 -16.80
C GLY A 381 -6.94 -9.04 -17.55
N VAL A 382 -7.26 -8.17 -18.51
CA VAL A 382 -8.45 -8.33 -19.37
C VAL A 382 -8.36 -9.57 -20.26
N LEU A 383 -7.21 -9.78 -20.93
CA LEU A 383 -7.02 -10.94 -21.80
C LEU A 383 -7.10 -12.25 -21.00
N LEU A 384 -6.48 -12.32 -19.84
CA LEU A 384 -6.52 -13.51 -18.97
C LEU A 384 -7.94 -13.77 -18.43
N ASP A 385 -8.71 -12.74 -18.07
CA ASP A 385 -10.12 -12.92 -17.68
C ASP A 385 -10.95 -13.54 -18.78
N ILE A 386 -10.78 -13.07 -20.03
CA ILE A 386 -11.46 -13.62 -21.19
C ILE A 386 -11.07 -15.09 -21.42
N LEU A 387 -9.78 -15.42 -21.35
CA LEU A 387 -9.28 -16.79 -21.53
C LEU A 387 -9.77 -17.75 -20.44
N ILE A 388 -9.84 -17.31 -19.19
CA ILE A 388 -10.41 -18.10 -18.08
C ILE A 388 -11.90 -18.34 -18.31
N ARG A 389 -12.64 -17.32 -18.76
CA ARG A 389 -14.08 -17.43 -19.08
C ARG A 389 -14.32 -18.39 -20.24
N ASP A 390 -13.55 -18.28 -21.33
CA ASP A 390 -13.65 -19.16 -22.50
C ASP A 390 -13.36 -20.62 -22.11
N ALA A 391 -12.26 -20.88 -21.40
CA ALA A 391 -11.88 -22.22 -20.95
C ALA A 391 -12.90 -22.88 -20.00
N THR A 392 -13.78 -22.09 -19.38
CA THR A 392 -14.73 -22.58 -18.37
C THR A 392 -16.20 -22.38 -18.77
N ASP A 393 -16.50 -22.10 -20.03
CA ASP A 393 -17.86 -21.76 -20.51
C ASP A 393 -18.47 -20.63 -19.64
N ASN A 394 -17.72 -19.60 -19.39
CA ASN A 394 -18.08 -18.43 -18.55
C ASN A 394 -18.46 -18.76 -17.09
N ARG A 395 -18.11 -19.95 -16.58
CA ARG A 395 -18.39 -20.34 -15.18
C ARG A 395 -17.36 -19.79 -14.20
N LYS A 396 -16.17 -19.48 -14.67
CA LYS A 396 -15.07 -18.91 -13.87
C LYS A 396 -14.53 -17.65 -14.56
N SER A 397 -13.82 -16.83 -13.81
CA SER A 397 -13.27 -15.56 -14.25
C SER A 397 -12.05 -15.20 -13.39
N LEU A 398 -11.39 -14.10 -13.71
CA LEU A 398 -10.31 -13.54 -12.89
C LEU A 398 -10.79 -13.24 -11.44
N ASP A 399 -12.07 -12.92 -11.24
CA ASP A 399 -12.64 -12.74 -9.89
C ASP A 399 -12.48 -13.99 -9.02
N HIS A 400 -12.57 -15.17 -9.60
CA HIS A 400 -12.35 -16.44 -8.88
C HIS A 400 -10.88 -16.66 -8.54
N VAL A 401 -9.97 -16.20 -9.39
CA VAL A 401 -8.53 -16.24 -9.12
C VAL A 401 -8.20 -15.33 -7.94
N MET A 402 -8.74 -14.11 -7.92
CA MET A 402 -8.52 -13.18 -6.82
C MET A 402 -9.05 -13.71 -5.50
N ARG A 403 -10.28 -14.26 -5.50
CA ARG A 403 -10.84 -14.90 -4.28
C ARG A 403 -10.02 -16.12 -3.84
N TYR A 404 -9.54 -16.94 -4.78
CA TYR A 404 -8.65 -18.06 -4.47
C TYR A 404 -7.36 -17.58 -3.80
N LEU A 405 -6.68 -16.58 -4.37
CA LEU A 405 -5.46 -16.00 -3.78
C LEU A 405 -5.74 -15.40 -2.40
N ASN A 406 -6.89 -14.74 -2.22
CA ASN A 406 -7.29 -14.22 -0.92
C ASN A 406 -7.50 -15.33 0.12
N THR A 407 -8.24 -16.39 -0.22
CA THR A 407 -8.58 -17.46 0.73
C THR A 407 -7.41 -18.42 1.00
N GLU A 408 -6.60 -18.73 0.00
CA GLU A 408 -5.51 -19.72 0.14
C GLU A 408 -4.20 -19.12 0.65
N TYR A 409 -3.99 -17.81 0.42
CA TYR A 409 -2.77 -17.14 0.84
C TYR A 409 -3.05 -16.04 1.88
N ALA A 410 -3.73 -14.98 1.52
CA ALA A 410 -3.89 -13.80 2.39
C ALA A 410 -4.55 -14.11 3.74
N GLN A 411 -5.73 -14.78 3.73
CA GLN A 411 -6.45 -15.16 4.95
C GLN A 411 -5.73 -16.21 5.82
N ARG A 412 -4.72 -16.87 5.26
CA ARG A 412 -3.88 -17.85 5.96
C ARG A 412 -2.53 -17.29 6.36
N GLY A 413 -2.28 -16.00 6.17
CA GLY A 413 -1.01 -15.34 6.45
C GLY A 413 0.15 -15.92 5.63
N ARG A 414 -0.11 -16.30 4.38
CA ARG A 414 0.88 -16.84 3.43
C ARG A 414 1.01 -15.95 2.22
N TYR A 415 2.13 -16.06 1.54
CA TYR A 415 2.47 -15.32 0.34
C TYR A 415 2.58 -16.28 -0.84
N TYR A 416 2.20 -15.84 -2.04
CA TYR A 416 2.32 -16.67 -3.25
C TYR A 416 3.73 -16.52 -3.87
N GLU A 417 4.11 -17.52 -4.68
CA GLU A 417 5.43 -17.55 -5.33
C GLU A 417 5.49 -16.61 -6.53
N ASP A 418 5.86 -15.37 -6.32
CA ASP A 418 6.07 -14.33 -7.32
C ASP A 418 5.12 -14.48 -8.56
N SER A 419 5.57 -14.24 -9.78
CA SER A 419 4.76 -14.38 -11.02
C SER A 419 4.29 -15.83 -11.27
N GLU A 420 5.07 -16.83 -10.86
CA GLU A 420 4.75 -18.26 -11.00
C GLU A 420 3.51 -18.67 -10.18
N GLY A 421 3.37 -18.13 -8.97
CA GLY A 421 2.21 -18.38 -8.12
C GLY A 421 0.91 -17.83 -8.71
N ILE A 422 0.98 -16.73 -9.46
CA ILE A 422 -0.15 -16.16 -10.19
C ILE A 422 -0.60 -17.12 -11.29
N ARG A 423 0.33 -17.63 -12.10
CA ARG A 423 0.07 -18.63 -13.14
C ARG A 423 -0.58 -19.88 -12.55
N ALA A 424 -0.01 -20.42 -11.48
CA ALA A 424 -0.53 -21.61 -10.80
C ALA A 424 -1.97 -21.41 -10.27
N ALA A 425 -2.28 -20.23 -9.74
CA ALA A 425 -3.64 -19.88 -9.30
C ALA A 425 -4.63 -19.85 -10.48
N MET A 426 -4.23 -19.27 -11.62
CA MET A 426 -5.06 -19.24 -12.82
C MET A 426 -5.32 -20.64 -13.39
N GLU A 427 -4.28 -21.48 -13.48
CA GLU A 427 -4.38 -22.88 -13.93
C GLU A 427 -5.28 -23.70 -12.99
N ARG A 428 -5.18 -23.46 -11.70
CA ARG A 428 -6.03 -24.09 -10.67
C ARG A 428 -7.52 -23.75 -10.89
N ILE A 429 -7.83 -22.52 -11.24
CA ILE A 429 -9.22 -22.05 -11.41
C ILE A 429 -9.79 -22.45 -12.77
N ALA A 430 -9.02 -22.31 -13.84
CA ALA A 430 -9.47 -22.57 -15.20
C ALA A 430 -9.39 -24.06 -15.60
N ALA A 431 -8.61 -24.86 -14.89
CA ALA A 431 -8.30 -26.27 -15.18
C ALA A 431 -7.65 -26.48 -16.55
N VAL A 432 -6.96 -25.46 -17.08
CA VAL A 432 -6.14 -25.51 -18.31
C VAL A 432 -4.78 -24.91 -18.03
N SER A 433 -3.77 -25.24 -18.86
CA SER A 433 -2.44 -24.65 -18.72
C SER A 433 -2.38 -23.24 -19.29
N PHE A 434 -1.73 -22.34 -18.57
CA PHE A 434 -1.34 -21.01 -19.03
C PHE A 434 0.17 -20.88 -19.26
N ALA A 435 0.92 -21.99 -19.21
CA ALA A 435 2.38 -21.97 -19.32
C ALA A 435 2.86 -21.30 -20.62
N ASP A 436 2.26 -21.63 -21.77
CA ASP A 436 2.60 -21.03 -23.06
C ASP A 436 2.27 -19.52 -23.09
N PHE A 437 1.10 -19.14 -22.58
CA PHE A 437 0.70 -17.73 -22.48
C PHE A 437 1.66 -16.92 -21.63
N PHE A 438 2.03 -17.43 -20.46
CA PHE A 438 2.98 -16.75 -19.57
C PHE A 438 4.37 -16.66 -20.20
N ALA A 439 4.88 -17.76 -20.79
CA ALA A 439 6.18 -17.76 -21.44
C ALA A 439 6.30 -16.73 -22.58
N ARG A 440 5.24 -16.57 -23.38
CA ARG A 440 5.24 -15.69 -24.55
C ARG A 440 4.92 -14.23 -24.22
N TYR A 441 3.98 -13.96 -23.31
CA TYR A 441 3.35 -12.65 -23.17
C TYR A 441 3.60 -11.98 -21.80
N VAL A 442 3.84 -12.75 -20.75
CA VAL A 442 4.11 -12.24 -19.40
C VAL A 442 5.61 -12.16 -19.15
N ALA A 443 6.31 -13.29 -19.26
CA ALA A 443 7.76 -13.39 -19.15
C ALA A 443 8.47 -13.06 -20.48
N GLY A 444 7.79 -13.24 -21.61
CA GLY A 444 8.24 -12.89 -22.94
C GLY A 444 7.67 -11.55 -23.43
N ALA A 445 8.19 -11.10 -24.57
CA ALA A 445 7.80 -9.83 -25.20
C ALA A 445 7.14 -10.04 -26.58
N GLU A 446 6.53 -11.22 -26.81
CA GLU A 446 5.78 -11.43 -28.06
C GLU A 446 4.56 -10.48 -28.12
N PRO A 447 4.14 -10.06 -29.34
CA PRO A 447 2.93 -9.29 -29.54
C PRO A 447 1.71 -9.97 -28.91
N LEU A 448 0.94 -9.23 -28.13
CA LEU A 448 -0.21 -9.79 -27.42
C LEU A 448 -1.31 -10.27 -28.39
N PRO A 449 -2.01 -11.38 -28.10
CA PRO A 449 -2.98 -12.01 -28.98
C PRO A 449 -4.36 -11.30 -28.91
N TYR A 450 -4.39 -9.99 -29.20
CA TYR A 450 -5.59 -9.16 -29.04
C TYR A 450 -6.79 -9.69 -29.83
N GLU A 451 -6.63 -9.87 -31.14
CA GLU A 451 -7.73 -10.25 -32.03
C GLU A 451 -8.34 -11.60 -31.65
N ASP A 452 -7.49 -12.60 -31.46
CA ASP A 452 -7.93 -13.95 -31.09
C ASP A 452 -8.61 -14.00 -29.73
N THR A 453 -8.10 -13.24 -28.75
CA THR A 453 -8.66 -13.25 -27.42
C THR A 453 -9.96 -12.43 -27.35
N LEU A 454 -9.98 -11.20 -27.87
CA LEU A 454 -11.15 -10.34 -27.81
C LEU A 454 -12.34 -10.90 -28.61
N ARG A 455 -12.09 -11.60 -29.72
CA ARG A 455 -13.12 -12.30 -30.47
C ARG A 455 -13.87 -13.36 -29.64
N ARG A 456 -13.22 -14.02 -28.67
CA ARG A 456 -13.86 -14.97 -27.73
C ARG A 456 -14.88 -14.31 -26.83
N ALA A 457 -14.73 -13.01 -26.59
CA ALA A 457 -15.68 -12.19 -25.86
C ALA A 457 -16.74 -11.52 -26.74
N GLY A 458 -16.81 -11.84 -28.04
CA GLY A 458 -17.73 -11.22 -29.01
C GLY A 458 -17.30 -9.79 -29.36
N LEU A 459 -16.01 -9.48 -29.29
CA LEU A 459 -15.47 -8.16 -29.60
C LEU A 459 -14.67 -8.21 -30.91
N ILE A 460 -14.78 -7.17 -31.71
CA ILE A 460 -13.98 -6.95 -32.92
C ILE A 460 -12.84 -6.01 -32.56
N PHE A 461 -11.62 -6.49 -32.77
CA PHE A 461 -10.41 -5.71 -32.63
C PHE A 461 -9.84 -5.28 -33.95
N ARG A 462 -9.40 -4.04 -34.09
CA ARG A 462 -8.69 -3.50 -35.24
C ARG A 462 -7.50 -2.67 -34.80
N LEU A 463 -6.36 -2.91 -35.42
CA LEU A 463 -5.14 -2.11 -35.23
C LEU A 463 -4.77 -1.45 -36.56
N GLN A 464 -4.69 -0.12 -36.58
CA GLN A 464 -4.27 0.68 -37.74
C GLN A 464 -3.04 1.50 -37.38
N GLY A 465 -1.86 1.05 -37.78
CA GLY A 465 -0.60 1.53 -37.23
C GLY A 465 -0.49 1.14 -35.75
N ASP A 466 -0.39 2.11 -34.88
CA ASP A 466 -0.41 1.95 -33.42
C ASP A 466 -1.80 2.18 -32.78
N ARG A 467 -2.81 2.59 -33.57
CA ARG A 467 -4.14 2.93 -33.06
C ARG A 467 -5.06 1.72 -33.01
N ALA A 468 -5.44 1.34 -31.81
CA ALA A 468 -6.40 0.27 -31.55
C ALA A 468 -7.84 0.79 -31.52
N ARG A 469 -8.78 -0.07 -31.94
CA ARG A 469 -10.24 0.12 -31.80
C ARG A 469 -10.87 -1.19 -31.38
N ILE A 470 -11.86 -1.12 -30.49
CA ILE A 470 -12.61 -2.27 -29.99
C ILE A 470 -14.10 -1.94 -30.12
N GLU A 471 -14.86 -2.84 -30.74
CA GLU A 471 -16.30 -2.70 -30.98
C GLU A 471 -16.99 -4.04 -30.68
N GLU A 472 -18.28 -4.01 -30.33
CA GLU A 472 -19.08 -5.24 -30.22
C GLU A 472 -19.30 -5.87 -31.59
N SER A 473 -19.29 -7.22 -31.62
CA SER A 473 -19.68 -7.95 -32.83
C SER A 473 -21.19 -7.76 -33.09
N PRO A 474 -21.63 -7.56 -34.32
CA PRO A 474 -23.04 -7.41 -34.68
C PRO A 474 -23.92 -8.56 -34.21
#